data_a3551ea4c8dc4b469aef2400d9529b8a
#
_entry.id   a3551ea4c8dc4b469aef2400d9529b8a
#
_cell.length_a   1.000
_cell.length_b   1.000
_cell.length_c   1.000
_cell.angle_alpha   90.00
_cell.angle_beta   90.00
_cell.angle_gamma   90.00
#
_symmetry.space_group_name_H-M   'P 1'
#
loop_
_entity.id
_entity.type
_entity.pdbx_description
1 polymer ?
#
loop_
_entity_poly.entity_id
_entity_poly.type
_entity_poly.pdbx_seq_one_letter_code
_entity_poly.pdbx_strand_id
1 'polypeptide(L)'
;MSAEVISAPLTPVEKWLDGAALSSIYSSSYWNDIEEEKSKEWWIADGSTAAFARLEAYLERSGLMQSYRIAEKFLAGLAERDLLVADLAAGIGWTACLLSKLPNVSSVHAVDISEHRLEQLFPQAIRMFDGVAGKLKRSLGSFYDLRIADASVDVVFIAAAFHHAANPLRLLSEIDRVLSPGGHLILAAENVVSVAAVVRRMIRKLLHERKLCTNFYELFPPDDILGDHYYRVSDYYFFSQLLGYEVLNFVVTRPQTATVILRKSVS
;
A
#
# COMPACT_ATOMS: atom_id res chain seq x y z
N MET A 1 -32.33 -24.08 -1.67
CA MET A 1 -32.65 -22.87 -0.90
C MET A 1 -31.31 -22.23 -0.57
N SER A 2 -30.89 -21.29 -1.40
CA SER A 2 -29.67 -20.50 -1.17
C SER A 2 -30.01 -19.47 -0.10
N ALA A 3 -29.37 -19.56 1.07
CA ALA A 3 -29.43 -18.49 2.05
C ALA A 3 -28.82 -17.24 1.38
N GLU A 4 -29.63 -16.22 1.13
CA GLU A 4 -29.13 -14.87 0.87
C GLU A 4 -28.28 -14.48 2.09
N VAL A 5 -26.96 -14.46 1.89
CA VAL A 5 -26.05 -13.83 2.83
C VAL A 5 -26.42 -12.35 2.74
N ILE A 6 -27.20 -11.85 3.71
CA ILE A 6 -27.45 -10.43 3.87
C ILE A 6 -26.10 -9.81 4.20
N SER A 7 -25.38 -9.39 3.17
CA SER A 7 -24.13 -8.66 3.30
C SER A 7 -24.46 -7.36 4.03
N ALA A 8 -23.87 -7.17 5.20
CA ALA A 8 -24.00 -5.92 5.95
C ALA A 8 -23.69 -4.74 5.00
N PRO A 9 -24.48 -3.64 5.06
CA PRO A 9 -24.25 -2.50 4.18
C PRO A 9 -22.85 -1.92 4.43
N LEU A 10 -22.17 -1.57 3.34
CA LEU A 10 -20.88 -0.92 3.42
C LEU A 10 -21.01 0.44 4.13
N THR A 11 -20.17 0.67 5.15
CA THR A 11 -20.20 1.93 5.91
C THR A 11 -19.84 3.12 5.01
N PRO A 12 -20.43 4.31 5.23
CA PRO A 12 -20.00 5.54 4.54
C PRO A 12 -18.50 5.79 4.69
N VAL A 13 -17.91 6.51 3.74
CA VAL A 13 -16.51 6.94 3.84
C VAL A 13 -16.40 8.03 4.90
N GLU A 14 -15.55 7.79 5.89
CA GLU A 14 -15.23 8.78 6.90
C GLU A 14 -14.29 9.84 6.32
N LYS A 15 -14.56 11.12 6.52
CA LYS A 15 -13.74 12.21 5.97
C LYS A 15 -12.82 12.78 7.05
N TRP A 16 -11.53 12.51 6.93
CA TRP A 16 -10.48 13.04 7.81
C TRP A 16 -9.84 14.31 7.26
N LEU A 17 -9.78 14.43 5.92
CA LEU A 17 -9.23 15.61 5.23
C LEU A 17 -10.33 16.67 5.04
N ASP A 18 -9.97 17.92 5.30
CA ASP A 18 -10.81 19.05 4.95
C ASP A 18 -10.60 19.50 3.49
N GLY A 19 -11.44 20.41 3.03
CA GLY A 19 -11.37 20.91 1.65
C GLY A 19 -10.08 21.62 1.29
N ALA A 20 -9.40 22.26 2.24
CA ALA A 20 -8.14 22.95 2.01
C ALA A 20 -7.00 21.95 1.84
N ALA A 21 -6.94 20.91 2.67
CA ALA A 21 -5.98 19.82 2.56
C ALA A 21 -6.16 19.05 1.25
N LEU A 22 -7.40 18.72 0.86
CA LEU A 22 -7.72 18.10 -0.42
C LEU A 22 -7.27 18.94 -1.61
N SER A 23 -7.57 20.26 -1.60
CA SER A 23 -7.16 21.17 -2.66
C SER A 23 -5.64 21.23 -2.81
N SER A 24 -4.91 21.22 -1.71
CA SER A 24 -3.44 21.20 -1.70
C SER A 24 -2.90 19.92 -2.34
N ILE A 25 -3.46 18.76 -2.01
CA ILE A 25 -3.07 17.47 -2.58
C ILE A 25 -3.37 17.45 -4.09
N TYR A 26 -4.58 17.87 -4.49
CA TYR A 26 -5.05 17.83 -5.88
C TYR A 26 -4.37 18.85 -6.80
N SER A 27 -3.68 19.84 -6.25
CA SER A 27 -2.88 20.79 -7.03
C SER A 27 -1.47 20.28 -7.37
N SER A 28 -1.06 19.12 -6.86
CA SER A 28 0.26 18.53 -7.19
C SER A 28 0.29 18.01 -8.63
N SER A 29 1.47 17.99 -9.25
CA SER A 29 1.67 17.43 -10.58
C SER A 29 1.33 15.94 -10.62
N TYR A 30 1.70 15.19 -9.59
CA TYR A 30 1.34 13.77 -9.46
C TYR A 30 -0.17 13.55 -9.53
N TRP A 31 -0.98 14.44 -8.90
CA TRP A 31 -2.43 14.31 -8.93
C TRP A 31 -3.01 14.61 -10.31
N ASN A 32 -2.41 15.54 -11.06
CA ASN A 32 -2.80 15.78 -12.46
C ASN A 32 -2.57 14.53 -13.32
N ASP A 33 -1.45 13.84 -13.12
CA ASP A 33 -1.18 12.55 -13.79
C ASP A 33 -2.22 11.49 -13.40
N ILE A 34 -2.64 11.45 -12.13
CA ILE A 34 -3.72 10.56 -11.68
C ILE A 34 -5.08 10.92 -12.27
N GLU A 35 -5.39 12.20 -12.48
CA GLU A 35 -6.63 12.60 -13.19
C GLU A 35 -6.63 12.08 -14.63
N GLU A 36 -5.51 12.10 -15.32
CA GLU A 36 -5.35 11.40 -16.61
C GLU A 36 -5.50 9.89 -16.46
N GLU A 37 -4.95 9.30 -15.40
CA GLU A 37 -5.08 7.88 -15.08
C GLU A 37 -6.51 7.46 -14.74
N LYS A 38 -7.35 8.34 -14.16
CA LYS A 38 -8.77 8.06 -13.91
C LYS A 38 -9.50 7.59 -15.17
N SER A 39 -9.14 8.15 -16.31
CA SER A 39 -9.67 7.70 -17.61
C SER A 39 -9.23 6.28 -17.94
N LYS A 40 -8.09 5.81 -17.42
CA LYS A 40 -7.55 4.47 -17.60
C LYS A 40 -8.10 3.47 -16.58
N GLU A 41 -8.58 3.93 -15.44
CA GLU A 41 -9.21 3.10 -14.41
C GLU A 41 -10.70 2.79 -14.71
N TRP A 42 -11.26 3.36 -15.78
CA TRP A 42 -12.64 3.12 -16.20
C TRP A 42 -12.99 1.61 -16.34
N TRP A 43 -12.01 0.81 -16.68
CA TRP A 43 -12.14 -0.62 -16.94
C TRP A 43 -12.51 -1.44 -15.68
N ILE A 44 -12.37 -0.88 -14.48
CA ILE A 44 -12.83 -1.53 -13.24
C ILE A 44 -14.15 -0.95 -12.74
N ALA A 45 -14.53 0.24 -13.21
CA ALA A 45 -15.71 0.96 -12.73
C ALA A 45 -17.03 0.32 -13.17
N ASP A 46 -17.04 -0.47 -14.26
CA ASP A 46 -18.24 -1.14 -14.77
C ASP A 46 -18.60 -2.43 -14.02
N GLY A 47 -17.67 -2.95 -13.19
CA GLY A 47 -17.87 -4.18 -12.42
C GLY A 47 -18.10 -5.45 -13.24
N SER A 48 -17.81 -5.42 -14.56
CA SER A 48 -18.01 -6.56 -15.45
C SER A 48 -16.97 -7.67 -15.21
N THR A 49 -17.31 -8.89 -15.60
CA THR A 49 -16.36 -10.01 -15.58
C THR A 49 -15.10 -9.73 -16.42
N ALA A 50 -15.25 -8.99 -17.52
CA ALA A 50 -14.12 -8.61 -18.34
C ALA A 50 -13.22 -7.56 -17.64
N ALA A 51 -13.80 -6.62 -16.89
CA ALA A 51 -13.05 -5.67 -16.06
C ALA A 51 -12.28 -6.40 -14.96
N PHE A 52 -12.93 -7.33 -14.27
CA PHE A 52 -12.27 -8.16 -13.25
C PHE A 52 -11.10 -8.95 -13.82
N ALA A 53 -11.29 -9.63 -14.95
CA ALA A 53 -10.21 -10.39 -15.60
C ALA A 53 -9.01 -9.52 -16.01
N ARG A 54 -9.25 -8.26 -16.44
CA ARG A 54 -8.17 -7.31 -16.75
C ARG A 54 -7.41 -6.88 -15.49
N LEU A 55 -8.14 -6.58 -14.40
CA LEU A 55 -7.54 -6.23 -13.12
C LEU A 55 -6.71 -7.39 -12.55
N GLU A 56 -7.27 -8.59 -12.53
CA GLU A 56 -6.59 -9.79 -12.06
C GLU A 56 -5.32 -10.06 -12.86
N ALA A 57 -5.40 -9.98 -14.18
CA ALA A 57 -4.23 -10.12 -15.06
C ALA A 57 -3.18 -9.02 -14.82
N TYR A 58 -3.60 -7.80 -14.47
CA TYR A 58 -2.67 -6.74 -14.11
C TYR A 58 -1.98 -7.04 -12.77
N LEU A 59 -2.72 -7.41 -11.74
CA LEU A 59 -2.17 -7.75 -10.41
C LEU A 59 -1.16 -8.91 -10.48
N GLU A 60 -1.43 -9.92 -11.30
CA GLU A 60 -0.50 -11.04 -11.53
C GLU A 60 0.75 -10.59 -12.31
N ARG A 61 0.58 -9.88 -13.42
CA ARG A 61 1.71 -9.42 -14.25
C ARG A 61 2.61 -8.42 -13.56
N SER A 62 2.07 -7.54 -12.76
CA SER A 62 2.85 -6.55 -11.98
C SER A 62 3.61 -7.16 -10.81
N GLY A 63 3.18 -8.34 -10.30
CA GLY A 63 3.71 -8.99 -9.12
C GLY A 63 3.06 -8.54 -7.82
N LEU A 64 2.05 -7.68 -7.89
CA LEU A 64 1.26 -7.24 -6.73
C LEU A 64 0.61 -8.43 -6.04
N MET A 65 -0.04 -9.31 -6.80
CA MET A 65 -0.69 -10.50 -6.26
C MET A 65 0.33 -11.48 -5.64
N GLN A 66 1.52 -11.65 -6.24
CA GLN A 66 2.58 -12.48 -5.66
C GLN A 66 3.03 -11.94 -4.29
N SER A 67 3.22 -10.62 -4.19
CA SER A 67 3.61 -9.94 -2.95
C SER A 67 2.52 -10.05 -1.89
N TYR A 68 1.25 -9.89 -2.28
CA TYR A 68 0.11 -10.09 -1.41
C TYR A 68 0.07 -11.53 -0.84
N ARG A 69 0.24 -12.57 -1.66
CA ARG A 69 0.23 -13.98 -1.21
C ARG A 69 1.31 -14.28 -0.17
N ILE A 70 2.47 -13.60 -0.23
CA ILE A 70 3.50 -13.73 0.80
C ILE A 70 2.99 -13.17 2.13
N ALA A 71 2.38 -11.99 2.10
CA ALA A 71 1.78 -11.36 3.27
C ALA A 71 0.58 -12.17 3.81
N GLU A 72 -0.29 -12.63 2.95
CA GLU A 72 -1.44 -13.49 3.29
C GLU A 72 -1.00 -14.76 4.03
N LYS A 73 0.01 -15.45 3.51
CA LYS A 73 0.56 -16.65 4.16
C LYS A 73 1.13 -16.34 5.55
N PHE A 74 1.79 -15.19 5.71
CA PHE A 74 2.29 -14.75 7.00
C PHE A 74 1.12 -14.45 7.97
N LEU A 75 0.14 -13.67 7.53
CA LEU A 75 -1.02 -13.30 8.34
C LEU A 75 -1.85 -14.52 8.76
N ALA A 76 -2.05 -15.48 7.86
CA ALA A 76 -2.72 -16.74 8.18
C ALA A 76 -2.00 -17.56 9.28
N GLY A 77 -0.69 -17.39 9.41
CA GLY A 77 0.12 -17.99 10.48
C GLY A 77 -0.05 -17.33 11.86
N LEU A 78 -0.67 -16.13 11.92
CA LEU A 78 -1.00 -15.42 13.17
C LEU A 78 -2.37 -15.85 13.74
N ALA A 79 -2.76 -17.08 13.57
CA ALA A 79 -4.11 -17.62 13.63
C ALA A 79 -4.86 -17.49 14.97
N GLU A 80 -4.24 -17.03 16.04
CA GLU A 80 -4.88 -16.98 17.37
C GLU A 80 -5.47 -15.61 17.74
N ARG A 81 -5.51 -14.64 16.81
CA ARG A 81 -5.96 -13.26 17.07
C ARG A 81 -7.03 -12.80 16.07
N ASP A 82 -8.00 -12.03 16.56
CA ASP A 82 -8.91 -11.22 15.76
C ASP A 82 -8.18 -9.94 15.32
N LEU A 83 -7.43 -10.02 14.24
CA LEU A 83 -6.54 -8.95 13.78
C LEU A 83 -7.32 -7.71 13.35
N LEU A 84 -6.91 -6.56 13.86
CA LEU A 84 -7.29 -5.23 13.38
C LEU A 84 -6.23 -4.75 12.40
N VAL A 85 -6.61 -4.55 11.14
CA VAL A 85 -5.69 -4.17 10.05
C VAL A 85 -5.97 -2.75 9.60
N ALA A 86 -4.93 -1.93 9.45
CA ALA A 86 -4.98 -0.67 8.71
C ALA A 86 -4.30 -0.86 7.35
N ASP A 87 -5.06 -0.71 6.26
CA ASP A 87 -4.57 -0.76 4.87
C ASP A 87 -4.38 0.68 4.38
N LEU A 88 -3.12 1.14 4.35
CA LEU A 88 -2.77 2.53 4.07
C LEU A 88 -2.44 2.73 2.59
N ALA A 89 -2.93 3.82 2.01
CA ALA A 89 -2.96 4.08 0.58
C ALA A 89 -3.62 2.90 -0.18
N ALA A 90 -4.80 2.52 0.31
CA ALA A 90 -5.52 1.32 -0.11
C ALA A 90 -5.97 1.36 -1.60
N GLY A 91 -5.90 2.53 -2.23
CA GLY A 91 -6.30 2.73 -3.61
C GLY A 91 -7.75 2.28 -3.85
N ILE A 92 -7.95 1.41 -4.83
CA ILE A 92 -9.26 0.82 -5.14
C ILE A 92 -9.74 -0.21 -4.10
N GLY A 93 -8.93 -0.54 -3.09
CA GLY A 93 -9.29 -1.45 -1.99
C GLY A 93 -9.18 -2.94 -2.28
N TRP A 94 -8.46 -3.36 -3.33
CA TRP A 94 -8.32 -4.78 -3.66
C TRP A 94 -7.63 -5.57 -2.53
N THR A 95 -6.61 -4.99 -1.88
CA THR A 95 -5.91 -5.56 -0.71
C THR A 95 -6.85 -5.66 0.48
N ALA A 96 -7.57 -4.58 0.81
CA ALA A 96 -8.53 -4.57 1.91
C ALA A 96 -9.61 -5.65 1.72
N CYS A 97 -10.13 -5.81 0.49
CA CYS A 97 -11.10 -6.85 0.18
C CYS A 97 -10.55 -8.25 0.44
N LEU A 98 -9.34 -8.55 -0.04
CA LEU A 98 -8.71 -9.86 0.18
C LEU A 98 -8.37 -10.09 1.66
N LEU A 99 -7.84 -9.09 2.37
CA LEU A 99 -7.56 -9.15 3.81
C LEU A 99 -8.83 -9.43 4.63
N SER A 100 -9.97 -8.83 4.26
CA SER A 100 -11.24 -9.03 4.95
C SER A 100 -11.74 -10.48 4.90
N LYS A 101 -11.27 -11.28 3.94
CA LYS A 101 -11.64 -12.70 3.80
C LYS A 101 -10.86 -13.62 4.74
N LEU A 102 -9.77 -13.14 5.30
CA LEU A 102 -8.97 -13.94 6.24
C LEU A 102 -9.79 -14.20 7.51
N PRO A 103 -9.84 -15.47 7.98
CA PRO A 103 -10.68 -15.84 9.12
C PRO A 103 -10.22 -15.15 10.42
N ASN A 104 -8.93 -14.90 10.55
CA ASN A 104 -8.32 -14.24 11.72
C ASN A 104 -8.26 -12.71 11.61
N VAL A 105 -8.85 -12.10 10.57
CA VAL A 105 -9.01 -10.65 10.45
C VAL A 105 -10.43 -10.28 10.86
N SER A 106 -10.58 -9.44 11.87
CA SER A 106 -11.88 -8.95 12.35
C SER A 106 -12.32 -7.66 11.67
N SER A 107 -11.37 -6.77 11.33
CA SER A 107 -11.65 -5.50 10.67
C SER A 107 -10.47 -5.04 9.82
N VAL A 108 -10.77 -4.41 8.69
CA VAL A 108 -9.79 -3.72 7.84
C VAL A 108 -10.21 -2.28 7.67
N HIS A 109 -9.34 -1.36 8.08
CA HIS A 109 -9.53 0.07 7.93
C HIS A 109 -8.71 0.56 6.74
N ALA A 110 -9.34 0.76 5.60
CA ALA A 110 -8.73 1.25 4.39
C ALA A 110 -8.66 2.78 4.39
N VAL A 111 -7.47 3.33 4.25
CA VAL A 111 -7.22 4.78 4.22
C VAL A 111 -6.62 5.17 2.88
N ASP A 112 -7.20 6.13 2.19
CA ASP A 112 -6.67 6.66 0.92
C ASP A 112 -6.97 8.16 0.80
N ILE A 113 -6.19 8.87 -0.02
CA ILE A 113 -6.39 10.30 -0.30
C ILE A 113 -7.36 10.54 -1.46
N SER A 114 -7.77 9.50 -2.18
CA SER A 114 -8.64 9.60 -3.34
C SER A 114 -10.10 9.28 -2.99
N GLU A 115 -10.92 10.33 -2.96
CA GLU A 115 -12.37 10.18 -2.78
C GLU A 115 -12.99 9.31 -3.89
N HIS A 116 -12.56 9.52 -5.14
CA HIS A 116 -13.01 8.72 -6.28
C HIS A 116 -12.76 7.23 -6.08
N ARG A 117 -11.54 6.86 -5.66
CA ARG A 117 -11.20 5.44 -5.42
C ARG A 117 -12.03 4.85 -4.30
N LEU A 118 -12.17 5.57 -3.19
CA LEU A 118 -12.92 5.09 -2.02
C LEU A 118 -14.43 5.01 -2.25
N GLU A 119 -15.03 5.96 -2.96
CA GLU A 119 -16.48 6.02 -3.13
C GLU A 119 -16.97 5.30 -4.38
N GLN A 120 -16.21 5.35 -5.49
CA GLN A 120 -16.66 4.83 -6.78
C GLN A 120 -16.07 3.45 -7.10
N LEU A 121 -14.77 3.25 -6.86
CA LEU A 121 -14.06 2.04 -7.27
C LEU A 121 -14.04 0.96 -6.19
N PHE A 122 -13.89 1.33 -4.92
CA PHE A 122 -13.86 0.39 -3.80
C PHE A 122 -15.12 -0.50 -3.71
N PRO A 123 -16.36 0.01 -3.90
CA PRO A 123 -17.53 -0.85 -3.95
C PRO A 123 -17.51 -1.86 -5.10
N GLN A 124 -16.85 -1.53 -6.22
CA GLN A 124 -16.64 -2.47 -7.33
C GLN A 124 -15.65 -3.56 -6.92
N ALA A 125 -14.53 -3.17 -6.28
CA ALA A 125 -13.55 -4.12 -5.79
C ALA A 125 -14.14 -5.11 -4.78
N ILE A 126 -15.04 -4.67 -3.88
CA ILE A 126 -15.74 -5.59 -2.97
C ILE A 126 -16.48 -6.69 -3.74
N ARG A 127 -17.20 -6.32 -4.81
CA ARG A 127 -17.91 -7.29 -5.65
C ARG A 127 -16.97 -8.20 -6.43
N MET A 128 -15.87 -7.65 -6.94
CA MET A 128 -14.89 -8.37 -7.74
C MET A 128 -14.08 -9.39 -6.94
N PHE A 129 -13.74 -9.06 -5.70
CA PHE A 129 -12.87 -9.89 -4.84
C PHE A 129 -13.65 -10.60 -3.74
N ASP A 130 -14.98 -10.51 -3.72
CA ASP A 130 -15.85 -11.08 -2.66
C ASP A 130 -15.43 -10.59 -1.27
N GLY A 131 -15.14 -9.27 -1.15
CA GLY A 131 -14.76 -8.67 0.10
C GLY A 131 -15.89 -8.69 1.13
N VAL A 132 -15.55 -8.93 2.39
CA VAL A 132 -16.53 -9.00 3.49
C VAL A 132 -16.87 -7.59 3.95
N ALA A 133 -17.90 -6.97 3.35
CA ALA A 133 -18.29 -5.58 3.58
C ALA A 133 -18.42 -5.19 5.06
N GLY A 134 -18.95 -6.08 5.90
CA GLY A 134 -19.09 -5.83 7.34
C GLY A 134 -17.78 -5.73 8.12
N LYS A 135 -16.66 -6.14 7.53
CA LYS A 135 -15.31 -5.98 8.11
C LYS A 135 -14.57 -4.75 7.57
N LEU A 136 -15.11 -4.05 6.57
CA LEU A 136 -14.43 -2.98 5.84
C LEU A 136 -14.87 -1.60 6.34
N LYS A 137 -13.92 -0.78 6.74
CA LYS A 137 -14.07 0.65 7.01
C LYS A 137 -13.24 1.43 6.02
N ARG A 138 -13.69 2.62 5.63
CA ARG A 138 -13.01 3.45 4.63
C ARG A 138 -12.89 4.88 5.12
N SER A 139 -11.70 5.46 5.00
CA SER A 139 -11.47 6.86 5.38
C SER A 139 -10.71 7.62 4.29
N LEU A 140 -11.23 8.78 3.94
CA LEU A 140 -10.55 9.76 3.11
C LEU A 140 -9.55 10.51 3.98
N GLY A 141 -8.30 10.07 3.96
CA GLY A 141 -7.27 10.51 4.90
C GLY A 141 -5.86 10.42 4.34
N SER A 142 -4.96 11.15 4.97
CA SER A 142 -3.52 11.03 4.70
C SER A 142 -2.92 9.95 5.60
N PHE A 143 -2.00 9.15 5.08
CA PHE A 143 -1.24 8.20 5.89
C PHE A 143 -0.24 8.89 6.86
N TYR A 144 -0.09 10.22 6.76
CA TYR A 144 0.72 11.01 7.68
C TYR A 144 -0.03 11.54 8.91
N ASP A 145 -1.35 11.37 8.93
CA ASP A 145 -2.24 11.85 10.00
C ASP A 145 -3.45 10.92 10.10
N LEU A 146 -3.26 9.82 10.78
CA LEU A 146 -4.27 8.77 10.92
C LEU A 146 -5.16 9.06 12.13
N ARG A 147 -6.46 9.21 11.92
CA ARG A 147 -7.43 9.32 13.02
C ARG A 147 -7.76 7.94 13.61
N ILE A 148 -6.72 7.18 13.87
CA ILE A 148 -6.70 5.88 14.49
C ILE A 148 -6.03 6.05 15.85
N ALA A 149 -6.57 5.42 16.90
CA ALA A 149 -6.03 5.52 18.25
C ALA A 149 -4.61 4.91 18.33
N ASP A 150 -3.81 5.40 19.29
CA ASP A 150 -2.48 4.87 19.56
C ASP A 150 -2.55 3.39 19.93
N ALA A 151 -1.58 2.61 19.48
CA ALA A 151 -1.41 1.20 19.80
C ALA A 151 -2.70 0.36 19.65
N SER A 152 -3.51 0.62 18.62
CA SER A 152 -4.85 0.03 18.46
C SER A 152 -5.00 -0.89 17.25
N VAL A 153 -3.98 -1.01 16.39
CA VAL A 153 -4.01 -1.93 15.24
C VAL A 153 -2.91 -2.98 15.38
N ASP A 154 -3.21 -4.19 14.96
CA ASP A 154 -2.26 -5.31 15.00
C ASP A 154 -1.39 -5.36 13.76
N VAL A 155 -1.91 -4.87 12.64
CA VAL A 155 -1.20 -4.88 11.36
C VAL A 155 -1.42 -3.57 10.63
N VAL A 156 -0.32 -2.95 10.18
CA VAL A 156 -0.36 -1.93 9.13
C VAL A 156 0.09 -2.57 7.83
N PHE A 157 -0.73 -2.47 6.80
CA PHE A 157 -0.47 -3.00 5.47
C PHE A 157 -0.34 -1.85 4.46
N ILE A 158 0.70 -1.89 3.63
CA ILE A 158 0.91 -0.94 2.53
C ILE A 158 1.31 -1.75 1.30
N ALA A 159 0.59 -1.58 0.19
CA ALA A 159 0.89 -2.27 -1.06
C ALA A 159 1.27 -1.30 -2.18
N ALA A 160 2.52 -1.36 -2.63
CA ALA A 160 3.05 -0.53 -3.72
C ALA A 160 2.75 0.97 -3.53
N ALA A 161 2.94 1.47 -2.29
CA ALA A 161 2.59 2.84 -1.96
C ALA A 161 3.55 3.52 -0.94
N PHE A 162 4.37 2.77 -0.21
CA PHE A 162 5.34 3.35 0.70
C PHE A 162 6.34 4.26 -0.03
N HIS A 163 6.69 3.90 -1.25
CA HIS A 163 7.59 4.68 -2.10
C HIS A 163 7.00 6.02 -2.57
N HIS A 164 5.70 6.26 -2.41
CA HIS A 164 5.08 7.58 -2.61
C HIS A 164 5.18 8.50 -1.40
N ALA A 165 5.75 8.04 -0.28
CA ALA A 165 5.93 8.87 0.90
C ALA A 165 7.05 9.89 0.71
N ALA A 166 6.71 11.16 0.52
CA ALA A 166 7.68 12.26 0.46
C ALA A 166 8.52 12.37 1.74
N ASN A 167 7.95 11.98 2.88
CA ASN A 167 8.65 11.91 4.15
C ASN A 167 8.43 10.52 4.80
N PRO A 168 9.25 9.52 4.44
CA PRO A 168 9.08 8.16 4.96
C PRO A 168 9.24 8.08 6.48
N LEU A 169 10.06 8.92 7.10
CA LEU A 169 10.24 8.91 8.55
C LEU A 169 9.00 9.40 9.30
N ARG A 170 8.31 10.42 8.77
CA ARG A 170 7.03 10.86 9.32
C ARG A 170 5.96 9.77 9.19
N LEU A 171 5.88 9.12 8.03
CA LEU A 171 4.97 7.99 7.83
C LEU A 171 5.26 6.86 8.82
N LEU A 172 6.53 6.48 8.96
CA LEU A 172 6.94 5.43 9.88
C LEU A 172 6.66 5.78 11.35
N SER A 173 6.82 7.05 11.74
CA SER A 173 6.45 7.52 13.08
C SER A 173 4.94 7.41 13.33
N GLU A 174 4.12 7.71 12.33
CA GLU A 174 2.67 7.59 12.43
C GLU A 174 2.21 6.12 12.46
N ILE A 175 2.86 5.27 11.69
CA ILE A 175 2.67 3.81 11.73
C ILE A 175 3.03 3.27 13.12
N ASP A 176 4.18 3.69 13.66
CA ASP A 176 4.61 3.27 15.00
C ASP A 176 3.60 3.68 16.08
N ARG A 177 3.04 4.88 15.98
CA ARG A 177 2.02 5.36 16.92
C ARG A 177 0.79 4.45 16.95
N VAL A 178 0.26 4.06 15.79
CA VAL A 178 -0.99 3.29 15.71
C VAL A 178 -0.80 1.79 15.92
N LEU A 179 0.39 1.23 15.65
CA LEU A 179 0.68 -0.17 15.84
C LEU A 179 0.76 -0.55 17.32
N SER A 180 0.06 -1.62 17.69
CA SER A 180 0.17 -2.27 19.00
C SER A 180 1.58 -2.80 19.25
N PRO A 181 2.07 -2.88 20.48
CA PRO A 181 3.29 -3.61 20.82
C PRO A 181 3.22 -5.05 20.28
N GLY A 182 4.26 -5.49 19.58
CA GLY A 182 4.27 -6.78 18.89
C GLY A 182 3.47 -6.82 17.58
N GLY A 183 2.86 -5.72 17.16
CA GLY A 183 2.15 -5.58 15.89
C GLY A 183 3.10 -5.61 14.68
N HIS A 184 2.55 -5.70 13.48
CA HIS A 184 3.31 -5.94 12.25
C HIS A 184 3.11 -4.84 11.22
N LEU A 185 4.21 -4.37 10.63
CA LEU A 185 4.21 -3.56 9.42
C LEU A 185 4.54 -4.44 8.22
N ILE A 186 3.63 -4.47 7.24
CA ILE A 186 3.80 -5.23 5.99
C ILE A 186 3.87 -4.24 4.82
N LEU A 187 5.02 -4.19 4.18
CA LEU A 187 5.27 -3.41 2.98
C LEU A 187 5.29 -4.39 1.80
N ALA A 188 4.22 -4.48 1.04
CA ALA A 188 4.06 -5.42 -0.06
C ALA A 188 4.31 -4.75 -1.41
N ALA A 189 5.06 -5.41 -2.29
CA ALA A 189 5.36 -4.95 -3.65
C ALA A 189 6.05 -3.57 -3.72
N GLU A 190 6.90 -3.28 -2.76
CA GLU A 190 7.61 -2.01 -2.71
C GLU A 190 8.84 -1.96 -3.64
N ASN A 191 9.17 -0.77 -4.09
CA ASN A 191 10.31 -0.53 -4.96
C ASN A 191 11.62 -0.85 -4.25
N VAL A 192 12.45 -1.70 -4.87
CA VAL A 192 13.81 -2.01 -4.41
C VAL A 192 14.81 -1.84 -5.53
N VAL A 193 15.77 -0.94 -5.33
CA VAL A 193 16.85 -0.74 -6.29
C VAL A 193 17.96 -1.75 -6.04
N SER A 194 18.13 -2.67 -6.99
CA SER A 194 19.22 -3.65 -6.96
C SER A 194 20.55 -3.03 -7.39
N VAL A 195 21.67 -3.62 -6.93
CA VAL A 195 23.02 -3.23 -7.36
C VAL A 195 23.13 -3.28 -8.91
N ALA A 196 22.55 -4.29 -9.54
CA ALA A 196 22.53 -4.40 -11.00
C ALA A 196 21.81 -3.23 -11.68
N ALA A 197 20.73 -2.71 -11.08
CA ALA A 197 20.03 -1.53 -11.59
C ALA A 197 20.90 -0.26 -11.47
N VAL A 198 21.61 -0.10 -10.34
CA VAL A 198 22.57 0.99 -10.14
C VAL A 198 23.66 0.94 -11.20
N VAL A 199 24.33 -0.19 -11.34
CA VAL A 199 25.42 -0.38 -12.34
C VAL A 199 24.91 -0.09 -13.75
N ARG A 200 23.73 -0.60 -14.11
CA ARG A 200 23.12 -0.36 -15.43
C ARG A 200 22.86 1.12 -15.69
N ARG A 201 22.35 1.87 -14.71
CA ARG A 201 22.13 3.33 -14.85
C ARG A 201 23.46 4.08 -14.92
N MET A 202 24.47 3.69 -14.14
CA MET A 202 25.83 4.26 -14.21
C MET A 202 26.42 4.08 -15.61
N ILE A 203 26.37 2.86 -16.15
CA ILE A 203 26.87 2.56 -17.51
C ILE A 203 26.10 3.39 -18.55
N ARG A 204 24.78 3.47 -18.45
CA ARG A 204 23.97 4.28 -19.36
C ARG A 204 24.38 5.75 -19.34
N LYS A 205 24.54 6.36 -18.16
CA LYS A 205 25.00 7.75 -18.04
C LYS A 205 26.41 7.94 -18.59
N LEU A 206 27.31 7.00 -18.35
CA LEU A 206 28.67 7.05 -18.90
C LEU A 206 28.65 7.03 -20.45
N LEU A 207 27.85 6.16 -21.05
CA LEU A 207 27.80 6.02 -22.51
C LEU A 207 27.08 7.17 -23.21
N HIS A 208 25.99 7.68 -22.65
CA HIS A 208 25.15 8.73 -23.26
C HIS A 208 25.57 10.14 -22.88
N GLU A 209 25.94 10.38 -21.63
CA GLU A 209 26.26 11.70 -21.10
C GLU A 209 27.77 11.90 -20.94
N ARG A 210 28.58 10.85 -21.16
CA ARG A 210 30.04 10.82 -20.91
C ARG A 210 30.41 11.24 -19.48
N LYS A 211 29.50 11.04 -18.53
CA LYS A 211 29.65 11.39 -17.11
C LYS A 211 29.59 10.13 -16.27
N LEU A 212 30.66 9.88 -15.48
CA LEU A 212 30.63 8.87 -14.44
C LEU A 212 29.84 9.43 -13.24
N CYS A 213 28.68 8.88 -12.98
CA CYS A 213 27.83 9.25 -11.88
C CYS A 213 27.79 8.10 -10.85
N THR A 214 28.15 8.40 -9.61
CA THR A 214 28.12 7.47 -8.48
C THR A 214 27.09 7.87 -7.42
N ASN A 215 26.50 9.06 -7.56
CA ASN A 215 25.50 9.56 -6.64
C ASN A 215 24.16 8.84 -6.89
N PHE A 216 23.65 8.12 -5.86
CA PHE A 216 22.41 7.39 -5.95
C PHE A 216 21.21 8.27 -6.32
N TYR A 217 21.09 9.46 -5.72
CA TYR A 217 19.99 10.40 -5.98
C TYR A 217 20.04 11.05 -7.37
N GLU A 218 21.23 11.13 -8.00
CA GLU A 218 21.34 11.54 -9.40
C GLU A 218 21.00 10.38 -10.36
N LEU A 219 21.20 9.15 -9.94
CA LEU A 219 20.85 7.95 -10.72
C LEU A 219 19.34 7.64 -10.62
N PHE A 220 18.75 7.89 -9.47
CA PHE A 220 17.37 7.63 -9.14
C PHE A 220 16.77 8.86 -8.46
N PRO A 221 16.54 9.95 -9.21
CA PRO A 221 15.90 11.14 -8.65
C PRO A 221 14.46 10.79 -8.28
N PRO A 222 13.92 11.35 -7.19
CA PRO A 222 12.48 11.30 -6.95
C PRO A 222 11.75 12.08 -8.04
N ASP A 223 10.63 11.57 -8.50
CA ASP A 223 9.92 12.21 -9.61
C ASP A 223 9.18 13.47 -9.15
N ASP A 224 8.48 13.42 -7.99
CA ASP A 224 7.70 14.51 -7.40
C ASP A 224 7.47 14.23 -5.91
N ILE A 225 6.82 15.18 -5.22
CA ILE A 225 6.44 15.02 -3.80
C ILE A 225 5.58 13.77 -3.54
N LEU A 226 4.67 13.44 -4.46
CA LEU A 226 3.84 12.25 -4.40
C LEU A 226 4.26 11.17 -5.41
N GLY A 227 5.34 11.41 -6.16
CA GLY A 227 5.88 10.47 -7.14
C GLY A 227 6.76 9.39 -6.51
N ASP A 228 7.40 8.62 -7.38
CA ASP A 228 8.21 7.48 -6.97
C ASP A 228 9.49 7.91 -6.27
N HIS A 229 9.69 7.44 -5.05
CA HIS A 229 10.97 7.47 -4.35
C HIS A 229 11.61 6.09 -4.42
N TYR A 230 12.94 6.07 -4.52
CA TYR A 230 13.67 4.83 -4.74
C TYR A 230 14.48 4.45 -3.52
N TYR A 231 14.28 3.23 -3.03
CA TYR A 231 14.97 2.70 -1.86
C TYR A 231 15.83 1.49 -2.21
N ARG A 232 16.95 1.35 -1.52
CA ARG A 232 17.80 0.14 -1.56
C ARG A 232 17.35 -0.83 -0.47
N VAL A 233 17.80 -2.07 -0.55
CA VAL A 233 17.61 -3.07 0.52
C VAL A 233 18.10 -2.52 1.87
N SER A 234 19.27 -1.86 1.90
CA SER A 234 19.84 -1.25 3.11
C SER A 234 18.96 -0.17 3.72
N ASP A 235 18.15 0.53 2.93
CA ASP A 235 17.32 1.62 3.43
C ASP A 235 16.13 1.05 4.23
N TYR A 236 15.55 -0.08 3.82
CA TYR A 236 14.52 -0.78 4.60
C TYR A 236 15.06 -1.33 5.92
N TYR A 237 16.29 -1.88 5.93
CA TYR A 237 16.95 -2.30 7.18
C TYR A 237 17.26 -1.10 8.08
N PHE A 238 17.67 0.02 7.52
CA PHE A 238 17.88 1.25 8.27
C PHE A 238 16.58 1.74 8.92
N PHE A 239 15.48 1.74 8.19
CA PHE A 239 14.16 2.12 8.73
C PHE A 239 13.73 1.18 9.86
N SER A 240 13.92 -0.13 9.71
CA SER A 240 13.59 -1.09 10.77
C SER A 240 14.42 -0.86 12.04
N GLN A 241 15.71 -0.62 11.90
CA GLN A 241 16.61 -0.32 13.03
C GLN A 241 16.24 0.99 13.73
N LEU A 242 15.90 2.03 12.96
CA LEU A 242 15.50 3.32 13.50
C LEU A 242 14.24 3.23 14.37
N LEU A 243 13.31 2.36 13.99
CA LEU A 243 12.08 2.11 14.75
C LEU A 243 12.27 1.08 15.89
N GLY A 244 13.40 0.38 15.93
CA GLY A 244 13.59 -0.77 16.83
C GLY A 244 12.73 -1.98 16.43
N TYR A 245 12.39 -2.10 15.14
CA TYR A 245 11.59 -3.21 14.61
C TYR A 245 12.46 -4.38 14.18
N GLU A 246 11.96 -5.58 14.41
CA GLU A 246 12.57 -6.81 13.89
C GLU A 246 12.15 -7.07 12.45
N VAL A 247 13.09 -7.37 11.58
CA VAL A 247 12.82 -7.83 10.21
C VAL A 247 12.52 -9.32 10.24
N LEU A 248 11.25 -9.70 10.11
CA LEU A 248 10.81 -11.08 10.07
C LEU A 248 10.99 -11.72 8.70
N ASN A 249 10.76 -10.93 7.65
CA ASN A 249 10.86 -11.40 6.28
C ASN A 249 11.25 -10.25 5.33
N PHE A 250 12.13 -10.55 4.38
CA PHE A 250 12.50 -9.67 3.27
C PHE A 250 12.62 -10.51 2.00
N VAL A 251 11.60 -10.49 1.16
CA VAL A 251 11.55 -11.29 -0.07
C VAL A 251 11.55 -10.39 -1.29
N VAL A 252 12.58 -10.50 -2.10
CA VAL A 252 12.59 -9.88 -3.44
C VAL A 252 11.74 -10.75 -4.37
N THR A 253 10.56 -10.26 -4.73
CA THR A 253 9.59 -10.98 -5.57
C THR A 253 9.88 -10.82 -7.05
N ARG A 254 10.49 -9.67 -7.41
CA ARG A 254 10.95 -9.35 -8.79
C ARG A 254 12.22 -8.51 -8.73
N PRO A 255 12.94 -8.31 -9.84
CA PRO A 255 14.24 -7.61 -9.84
C PRO A 255 14.25 -6.21 -9.19
N GLN A 256 13.07 -5.58 -9.06
CA GLN A 256 12.92 -4.23 -8.48
C GLN A 256 11.74 -4.14 -7.50
N THR A 257 11.27 -5.27 -6.97
CA THR A 257 10.10 -5.30 -6.10
C THR A 257 10.36 -6.26 -4.94
N ALA A 258 10.03 -5.83 -3.72
CA ALA A 258 10.15 -6.65 -2.52
C ALA A 258 8.91 -6.60 -1.64
N THR A 259 8.73 -7.63 -0.83
CA THR A 259 7.82 -7.65 0.31
C THR A 259 8.64 -7.70 1.58
N VAL A 260 8.38 -6.77 2.49
CA VAL A 260 9.07 -6.63 3.77
C VAL A 260 8.05 -6.78 4.89
N ILE A 261 8.34 -7.65 5.85
CA ILE A 261 7.49 -7.86 7.03
C ILE A 261 8.33 -7.54 8.26
N LEU A 262 7.87 -6.57 9.01
CA LEU A 262 8.52 -6.06 10.21
C LEU A 262 7.62 -6.29 11.42
N ARG A 263 8.21 -6.51 12.60
CA ARG A 263 7.51 -6.62 13.87
C ARG A 263 7.95 -5.51 14.82
N LYS A 264 7.00 -4.78 15.36
CA LYS A 264 7.22 -3.79 16.43
C LYS A 264 7.67 -4.52 17.70
N SER A 265 8.67 -3.96 18.40
CA SER A 265 9.10 -4.48 19.70
C SER A 265 7.98 -4.47 20.74
N VAL A 266 8.04 -5.39 21.70
CA VAL A 266 7.05 -5.54 22.79
C VAL A 266 7.37 -4.63 23.98
N SER A 267 8.45 -3.82 23.85
CA SER A 267 8.95 -2.98 24.96
C SER A 267 8.04 -1.80 25.24
#